data_62bcdcf95f0440dd064ed47431de6c0c
#
_entry.id   62bcdcf95f0440dd064ed47431de6c0c
#
_cell.length_a   1.000
_cell.length_b   1.000
_cell.length_c   1.000
_cell.angle_alpha   90.00
_cell.angle_beta   90.00
_cell.angle_gamma   90.00
#
_symmetry.space_group_name_H-M   'P 1'
#
loop_
_entity.id
_entity.type
_entity.pdbx_description
1 polymer ?
#
loop_
_entity_poly.entity_id
_entity_poly.type
_entity_poly.pdbx_seq_one_letter_code
_entity_poly.pdbx_strand_id
1 'polypeptide(L)'
;MAISKKLEIIYHNGQPYGIRSIRRHLSTMTTYVIPRPLLSEAKKLTGINRPGIYYLISETDDNKIAQIYVGQTRNGVSRLDDHNRSKDFWNKAIMFLADNKTFSLDMISGLEAFAIGKAIDSKRYKVENTVNPKYEIDEYDLPLIEEVYEEIKFIMATQGYKMENTKTTLNDANMLHTTRNGIQALGVYDGEKFEVLEGSEIDMSRKCHSDNIEKQRRTAIQNGDIVLNGDKYILNVSVPFTSPSSAAMFVLGGSTNGWVEWKNKDGKTLDEMYRK
;
A
#
# COMPACT_ATOMS: atom_id res chain seq x y z
N MET A 1 18.89 0.63 -16.78
CA MET A 1 18.82 -0.80 -16.37
C MET A 1 18.36 -0.86 -14.92
N ALA A 2 17.45 -1.76 -14.58
CA ALA A 2 17.06 -1.99 -13.18
C ALA A 2 18.22 -2.68 -12.44
N ILE A 3 18.58 -2.15 -11.26
CA ILE A 3 19.65 -2.71 -10.43
C ILE A 3 19.03 -3.71 -9.45
N SER A 4 19.56 -4.95 -9.43
CA SER A 4 19.13 -5.97 -8.48
C SER A 4 19.40 -5.53 -7.04
N LYS A 5 18.42 -5.74 -6.14
CA LYS A 5 18.53 -5.40 -4.72
C LYS A 5 18.55 -6.70 -3.91
N LYS A 6 19.52 -6.82 -2.98
CA LYS A 6 19.64 -7.96 -2.06
C LYS A 6 19.04 -7.58 -0.70
N LEU A 7 18.15 -8.44 -0.18
CA LEU A 7 17.65 -8.37 1.19
C LEU A 7 18.13 -9.60 1.98
N GLU A 8 18.43 -9.39 3.26
CA GLU A 8 18.71 -10.42 4.25
C GLU A 8 17.58 -10.43 5.26
N ILE A 9 16.98 -11.61 5.49
CA ILE A 9 15.81 -11.76 6.37
C ILE A 9 16.14 -12.79 7.45
N ILE A 10 15.90 -12.42 8.71
CA ILE A 10 16.01 -13.33 9.86
C ILE A 10 14.60 -13.53 10.43
N TYR A 11 14.18 -14.78 10.57
CA TYR A 11 12.96 -15.20 11.27
C TYR A 11 13.34 -15.57 12.70
N HIS A 12 13.10 -14.66 13.67
CA HIS A 12 13.65 -14.75 15.03
C HIS A 12 13.15 -15.93 15.85
N ASN A 13 11.97 -16.43 15.56
CA ASN A 13 11.41 -17.64 16.22
C ASN A 13 11.24 -18.81 15.26
N GLY A 14 11.88 -18.78 14.09
CA GLY A 14 11.79 -19.82 13.07
C GLY A 14 10.40 -19.96 12.41
N GLN A 15 9.45 -19.06 12.74
CA GLN A 15 8.08 -19.12 12.21
C GLN A 15 7.93 -18.17 11.03
N PRO A 16 7.38 -18.60 9.87
CA PRO A 16 7.18 -17.75 8.70
C PRO A 16 6.34 -16.49 8.96
N TYR A 17 5.38 -16.59 9.88
CA TYR A 17 4.49 -15.49 10.28
C TYR A 17 4.90 -14.82 11.60
N GLY A 18 6.09 -15.15 12.12
CA GLY A 18 6.66 -14.61 13.34
C GLY A 18 7.33 -13.26 13.14
N ILE A 19 8.13 -12.88 14.15
CA ILE A 19 8.94 -11.67 14.10
C ILE A 19 10.05 -11.85 13.07
N ARG A 20 10.20 -10.86 12.18
CA ARG A 20 11.26 -10.84 11.15
C ARG A 20 12.07 -9.56 11.28
N SER A 21 13.37 -9.65 11.09
CA SER A 21 14.19 -8.49 10.76
C SER A 21 14.67 -8.59 9.32
N ILE A 22 14.66 -7.45 8.64
CA ILE A 22 15.02 -7.31 7.23
C ILE A 22 16.09 -6.25 7.12
N ARG A 23 17.16 -6.52 6.40
CA ARG A 23 18.23 -5.59 6.11
C ARG A 23 18.56 -5.60 4.62
N ARG A 24 18.66 -4.43 4.02
CA ARG A 24 19.30 -4.28 2.71
C ARG A 24 20.82 -4.29 2.90
N HIS A 25 21.54 -4.93 1.99
CA HIS A 25 23.00 -4.92 2.01
C HIS A 25 23.54 -3.48 1.97
N LEU A 26 24.50 -3.17 2.82
CA LEU A 26 25.09 -1.84 3.05
C LEU A 26 24.14 -0.79 3.67
N SER A 27 22.93 -1.14 4.06
CA SER A 27 22.05 -0.22 4.79
C SER A 27 22.43 -0.15 6.28
N THR A 28 22.36 1.06 6.83
CA THR A 28 22.46 1.30 8.27
C THR A 28 21.15 1.03 9.01
N MET A 29 20.06 0.93 8.26
CA MET A 29 18.72 0.70 8.77
C MET A 29 18.40 -0.80 8.88
N THR A 30 17.74 -1.18 9.96
CA THR A 30 17.15 -2.50 10.13
C THR A 30 15.64 -2.36 10.26
N THR A 31 14.92 -3.12 9.45
CA THR A 31 13.45 -3.16 9.52
C THR A 31 13.02 -4.34 10.39
N TYR A 32 12.08 -4.13 11.29
CA TYR A 32 11.44 -5.18 12.09
C TYR A 32 9.97 -5.27 11.74
N VAL A 33 9.51 -6.47 11.37
CA VAL A 33 8.10 -6.79 11.14
C VAL A 33 7.61 -7.56 12.36
N ILE A 34 6.66 -6.98 13.10
CA ILE A 34 6.23 -7.46 14.41
C ILE A 34 4.72 -7.68 14.39
N PRO A 35 4.22 -8.92 14.40
CA PRO A 35 2.82 -9.20 14.69
C PRO A 35 2.46 -8.70 16.11
N ARG A 36 1.33 -8.02 16.26
CA ARG A 36 0.91 -7.43 17.55
C ARG A 36 0.96 -8.41 18.73
N PRO A 37 0.53 -9.68 18.62
CA PRO A 37 0.60 -10.63 19.72
C PRO A 37 2.04 -10.95 20.19
N LEU A 38 3.04 -10.71 19.34
CA LEU A 38 4.45 -11.03 19.62
C LEU A 38 5.26 -9.81 20.13
N LEU A 39 4.58 -8.72 20.51
CA LEU A 39 5.23 -7.50 20.95
C LEU A 39 6.18 -7.73 22.16
N SER A 40 5.78 -8.57 23.11
CA SER A 40 6.59 -8.90 24.29
C SER A 40 7.86 -9.68 23.94
N GLU A 41 7.81 -10.51 22.90
CA GLU A 41 8.97 -11.25 22.40
C GLU A 41 9.90 -10.31 21.63
N ALA A 42 9.34 -9.42 20.83
CA ALA A 42 10.09 -8.45 20.04
C ALA A 42 11.00 -7.58 20.93
N LYS A 43 10.56 -7.19 22.13
CA LYS A 43 11.34 -6.39 23.08
C LYS A 43 12.67 -7.03 23.52
N LYS A 44 12.81 -8.33 23.37
CA LYS A 44 14.01 -9.07 23.73
C LYS A 44 15.08 -9.05 22.63
N LEU A 45 14.75 -8.53 21.45
CA LEU A 45 15.67 -8.51 20.32
C LEU A 45 16.73 -7.42 20.47
N THR A 46 17.95 -7.74 20.09
CA THR A 46 19.04 -6.77 20.04
C THR A 46 18.78 -5.74 18.94
N GLY A 47 18.99 -4.46 19.24
CA GLY A 47 18.86 -3.35 18.30
C GLY A 47 17.43 -2.86 18.06
N ILE A 48 16.42 -3.43 18.73
CA ILE A 48 15.01 -3.06 18.60
C ILE A 48 14.69 -1.71 19.31
N ASN A 49 15.57 -1.22 20.18
CA ASN A 49 15.40 0.01 20.97
C ASN A 49 16.14 1.20 20.36
N ARG A 50 16.28 1.25 19.04
CA ARG A 50 16.89 2.35 18.29
C ARG A 50 15.85 3.35 17.80
N PRO A 51 16.26 4.60 17.51
CA PRO A 51 15.36 5.58 16.91
C PRO A 51 14.94 5.22 15.48
N GLY A 52 13.83 5.79 15.04
CA GLY A 52 13.34 5.63 13.67
C GLY A 52 11.85 5.90 13.53
N ILE A 53 11.27 5.44 12.45
CA ILE A 53 9.84 5.53 12.20
C ILE A 53 9.21 4.13 12.16
N TYR A 54 7.90 4.08 12.33
CA TYR A 54 7.13 2.84 12.27
C TYR A 54 5.77 3.05 11.62
N TYR A 55 5.26 1.97 11.07
CA TYR A 55 3.91 1.87 10.53
C TYR A 55 3.13 0.85 11.36
N LEU A 56 1.94 1.26 11.83
CA LEU A 56 0.95 0.34 12.38
C LEU A 56 -0.08 0.07 11.29
N ILE A 57 -0.36 -1.19 11.04
CA ILE A 57 -1.17 -1.60 9.89
C ILE A 57 -2.25 -2.55 10.35
N SER A 58 -3.49 -2.34 9.86
CA SER A 58 -4.52 -3.34 9.92
C SER A 58 -4.39 -4.31 8.74
N GLU A 59 -4.33 -5.60 9.01
CA GLU A 59 -4.64 -6.60 7.98
C GLU A 59 -6.14 -6.69 7.89
N THR A 60 -6.68 -6.36 6.74
CA THR A 60 -8.12 -6.45 6.50
C THR A 60 -8.43 -7.64 5.61
N ASP A 61 -9.60 -8.24 5.82
CA ASP A 61 -10.21 -9.14 4.84
C ASP A 61 -10.33 -8.43 3.49
N ASP A 62 -10.31 -9.16 2.40
CA ASP A 62 -10.14 -8.75 0.99
C ASP A 62 -11.01 -7.57 0.46
N ASN A 63 -11.88 -6.98 1.30
CA ASN A 63 -12.87 -5.99 0.88
C ASN A 63 -12.85 -4.67 1.68
N LYS A 64 -11.81 -4.41 2.50
CA LYS A 64 -11.71 -3.15 3.25
C LYS A 64 -10.41 -2.45 2.94
N ILE A 65 -10.46 -1.13 2.86
CA ILE A 65 -9.25 -0.30 2.78
C ILE A 65 -8.45 -0.52 4.08
N ALA A 66 -7.20 -0.96 3.93
CA ALA A 66 -6.33 -1.15 5.08
C ALA A 66 -6.09 0.19 5.80
N GLN A 67 -6.10 0.14 7.15
CA GLN A 67 -5.79 1.32 7.96
C GLN A 67 -4.29 1.37 8.22
N ILE A 68 -3.72 2.57 8.21
CA ILE A 68 -2.31 2.79 8.46
C ILE A 68 -2.12 3.98 9.40
N TYR A 69 -1.18 3.85 10.32
CA TYR A 69 -0.70 4.95 11.16
C TYR A 69 0.82 5.00 11.04
N VAL A 70 1.37 6.17 10.82
CA VAL A 70 2.81 6.40 10.79
C VAL A 70 3.21 7.15 12.07
N GLY A 71 4.31 6.75 12.68
CA GLY A 71 4.82 7.41 13.88
C GLY A 71 6.33 7.32 13.98
N GLN A 72 6.90 8.18 14.81
CA GLN A 72 8.32 8.16 15.15
C GLN A 72 8.57 7.59 16.55
N THR A 73 9.76 7.10 16.76
CA THR A 73 10.22 6.60 18.05
C THR A 73 11.67 6.98 18.31
N ARG A 74 11.97 7.34 19.54
CA ARG A 74 13.36 7.52 20.03
C ARG A 74 13.91 6.24 20.68
N ASN A 75 13.00 5.41 21.20
CA ASN A 75 13.31 4.22 22.00
C ASN A 75 12.72 2.95 21.37
N GLY A 76 12.66 2.89 20.05
CA GLY A 76 12.24 1.70 19.30
C GLY A 76 10.90 1.13 19.74
N VAL A 77 10.88 -0.16 20.00
CA VAL A 77 9.67 -0.95 20.25
C VAL A 77 8.87 -0.52 21.49
N SER A 78 9.48 0.14 22.47
CA SER A 78 8.78 0.59 23.68
C SER A 78 7.63 1.58 23.37
N ARG A 79 7.74 2.33 22.29
CA ARG A 79 6.68 3.22 21.82
C ARG A 79 5.39 2.48 21.44
N LEU A 80 5.52 1.24 21.01
CA LEU A 80 4.36 0.42 20.65
C LEU A 80 3.50 0.01 21.85
N ASP A 81 4.01 0.08 23.09
CA ASP A 81 3.21 -0.21 24.29
C ASP A 81 2.06 0.77 24.47
N ASP A 82 2.31 2.06 24.20
CA ASP A 82 1.28 3.09 24.28
C ASP A 82 0.20 2.83 23.23
N HIS A 83 0.61 2.48 22.02
CA HIS A 83 -0.33 2.14 20.95
C HIS A 83 -1.06 0.82 21.20
N ASN A 84 -0.43 -0.14 21.84
CA ASN A 84 -1.08 -1.41 22.19
C ASN A 84 -2.22 -1.22 23.19
N ARG A 85 -2.15 -0.16 24.04
CA ARG A 85 -3.19 0.19 25.00
C ARG A 85 -4.26 1.12 24.45
N SER A 86 -3.91 1.97 23.48
CA SER A 86 -4.76 3.09 23.03
C SER A 86 -5.35 2.95 21.64
N LYS A 87 -4.86 2.00 20.83
CA LYS A 87 -5.28 1.80 19.43
C LYS A 87 -5.61 0.34 19.15
N ASP A 88 -6.85 0.06 18.77
CA ASP A 88 -7.31 -1.31 18.52
C ASP A 88 -7.21 -1.75 17.06
N PHE A 89 -7.07 -0.82 16.12
CA PHE A 89 -7.18 -1.11 14.68
C PHE A 89 -6.04 -1.98 14.12
N TRP A 90 -4.84 -1.91 14.69
CA TRP A 90 -3.65 -2.53 14.11
C TRP A 90 -3.41 -3.95 14.60
N ASN A 91 -2.83 -4.77 13.73
CA ASN A 91 -2.43 -6.15 14.04
C ASN A 91 -0.96 -6.43 13.70
N LYS A 92 -0.30 -5.52 13.00
CA LYS A 92 1.11 -5.62 12.62
C LYS A 92 1.80 -4.26 12.72
N ALA A 93 3.03 -4.23 13.24
CA ALA A 93 3.92 -3.09 13.18
C ALA A 93 5.11 -3.39 12.26
N ILE A 94 5.49 -2.41 11.43
CA ILE A 94 6.73 -2.44 10.65
C ILE A 94 7.56 -1.25 11.09
N MET A 95 8.72 -1.51 11.69
CA MET A 95 9.59 -0.49 12.25
C MET A 95 10.87 -0.39 11.46
N PHE A 96 11.28 0.81 11.12
CA PHE A 96 12.50 1.16 10.41
C PHE A 96 13.43 1.88 11.37
N LEU A 97 14.43 1.17 11.89
CA LEU A 97 15.28 1.62 12.97
C LEU A 97 16.75 1.67 12.55
N ALA A 98 17.46 2.72 12.96
CA ALA A 98 18.89 2.87 12.75
C ALA A 98 19.55 3.41 14.02
N ASP A 99 20.87 3.60 14.00
CA ASP A 99 21.57 4.25 15.11
C ASP A 99 21.33 5.77 15.13
N ASN A 100 21.69 6.43 16.23
CA ASN A 100 21.51 7.88 16.41
C ASN A 100 22.39 8.72 15.47
N LYS A 101 23.40 8.14 14.83
CA LYS A 101 24.21 8.84 13.84
C LYS A 101 23.50 8.93 12.51
N THR A 102 22.74 7.88 12.16
CA THR A 102 21.93 7.83 10.94
C THR A 102 20.61 8.57 11.12
N PHE A 103 19.93 8.36 12.27
CA PHE A 103 18.63 8.95 12.56
C PHE A 103 18.72 9.93 13.73
N SER A 104 19.08 11.18 13.42
CA SER A 104 18.92 12.32 14.35
C SER A 104 17.46 12.57 14.65
N LEU A 105 17.15 13.37 15.68
CA LEU A 105 15.77 13.71 16.03
C LEU A 105 15.07 14.50 14.93
N ASP A 106 15.78 15.41 14.28
CA ASP A 106 15.25 16.22 13.20
C ASP A 106 14.99 15.34 11.97
N MET A 107 15.93 14.45 11.63
CA MET A 107 15.79 13.49 10.55
C MET A 107 14.54 12.61 10.70
N ILE A 108 14.31 12.02 11.89
CA ILE A 108 13.12 11.16 12.10
C ILE A 108 11.83 11.96 12.11
N SER A 109 11.84 13.23 12.55
CA SER A 109 10.65 14.10 12.51
C SER A 109 10.30 14.49 11.08
N GLY A 110 11.30 14.84 10.27
CA GLY A 110 11.12 15.10 8.84
C GLY A 110 10.64 13.86 8.09
N LEU A 111 11.26 12.71 8.37
CA LEU A 111 10.91 11.43 7.74
C LEU A 111 9.47 10.99 8.11
N GLU A 112 9.03 11.19 9.35
CA GLU A 112 7.65 10.92 9.78
C GLU A 112 6.67 11.80 9.00
N ALA A 113 6.90 13.13 8.97
CA ALA A 113 6.03 14.07 8.26
C ALA A 113 5.95 13.74 6.77
N PHE A 114 7.10 13.45 6.14
CA PHE A 114 7.18 13.04 4.74
C PHE A 114 6.42 11.75 4.47
N ALA A 115 6.60 10.74 5.32
CA ALA A 115 5.95 9.43 5.20
C ALA A 115 4.42 9.52 5.38
N ILE A 116 3.93 10.37 6.31
CA ILE A 116 2.49 10.64 6.46
C ILE A 116 1.93 11.29 5.19
N GLY A 117 2.61 12.31 4.65
CA GLY A 117 2.22 12.96 3.40
C GLY A 117 2.09 11.94 2.26
N LYS A 118 3.10 11.09 2.08
CA LYS A 118 3.08 10.03 1.05
C LYS A 118 1.96 9.00 1.27
N ALA A 119 1.68 8.64 2.52
CA ALA A 119 0.56 7.74 2.83
C ALA A 119 -0.79 8.35 2.46
N ILE A 120 -1.00 9.63 2.74
CA ILE A 120 -2.21 10.39 2.36
C ILE A 120 -2.31 10.49 0.83
N ASP A 121 -1.24 10.91 0.16
CA ASP A 121 -1.19 11.08 -1.30
C ASP A 121 -1.40 9.78 -2.06
N SER A 122 -1.03 8.65 -1.46
CA SER A 122 -1.21 7.34 -2.06
C SER A 122 -2.69 6.99 -2.28
N LYS A 123 -3.59 7.51 -1.45
CA LYS A 123 -5.03 7.20 -1.41
C LYS A 123 -5.33 5.69 -1.29
N ARG A 124 -4.34 4.89 -0.85
CA ARG A 124 -4.46 3.42 -0.73
C ARG A 124 -4.89 2.97 0.65
N TYR A 125 -4.72 3.85 1.64
CA TYR A 125 -4.93 3.55 3.04
C TYR A 125 -5.82 4.58 3.69
N LYS A 126 -6.62 4.14 4.65
CA LYS A 126 -7.21 5.07 5.61
C LYS A 126 -6.12 5.43 6.62
N VAL A 127 -5.61 6.65 6.52
CA VAL A 127 -4.56 7.15 7.40
C VAL A 127 -5.18 7.56 8.74
N GLU A 128 -4.72 6.92 9.82
CA GLU A 128 -5.22 7.11 11.20
C GLU A 128 -4.47 8.22 11.98
N ASN A 129 -3.57 8.94 11.29
CA ASN A 129 -2.92 10.10 11.86
C ASN A 129 -3.92 11.26 11.94
N THR A 130 -4.26 11.70 13.17
CA THR A 130 -5.19 12.81 13.40
C THR A 130 -4.54 14.18 13.20
N VAL A 131 -3.21 14.23 13.28
CA VAL A 131 -2.41 15.43 13.07
C VAL A 131 -1.36 15.12 12.01
N ASN A 132 -1.32 15.92 10.95
CA ASN A 132 -0.17 15.94 10.05
C ASN A 132 0.85 16.91 10.68
N PRO A 133 1.99 16.43 11.20
CA PRO A 133 2.98 17.33 11.77
C PRO A 133 3.46 18.29 10.69
N LYS A 134 3.27 19.60 10.97
CA LYS A 134 3.86 20.67 10.15
C LYS A 134 5.35 20.73 10.50
N TYR A 135 6.13 19.84 9.93
CA TYR A 135 7.57 19.90 10.02
C TYR A 135 8.10 20.47 8.70
N GLU A 136 8.74 21.61 8.77
CA GLU A 136 9.48 22.17 7.63
C GLU A 136 10.77 21.37 7.48
N ILE A 137 10.86 20.60 6.42
CA ILE A 137 12.08 19.86 6.07
C ILE A 137 13.02 20.86 5.42
N ASP A 138 14.23 20.99 5.98
CA ASP A 138 15.29 21.78 5.39
C ASP A 138 15.64 21.26 3.98
N GLU A 139 15.96 22.18 3.06
CA GLU A 139 16.26 21.83 1.68
C GLU A 139 17.50 20.91 1.54
N TYR A 140 18.42 20.96 2.51
CA TYR A 140 19.60 20.09 2.54
C TYR A 140 19.30 18.69 3.10
N ASP A 141 18.27 18.57 3.95
CA ASP A 141 17.85 17.29 4.53
C ASP A 141 16.88 16.52 3.62
N LEU A 142 16.14 17.23 2.77
CA LEU A 142 15.13 16.62 1.90
C LEU A 142 15.67 15.49 1.01
N PRO A 143 16.82 15.62 0.31
CA PRO A 143 17.35 14.53 -0.51
C PRO A 143 17.67 13.27 0.29
N LEU A 144 18.18 13.43 1.52
CA LEU A 144 18.47 12.31 2.40
C LEU A 144 17.18 11.62 2.90
N ILE A 145 16.16 12.39 3.23
CA ILE A 145 14.83 11.89 3.61
C ILE A 145 14.21 11.10 2.45
N GLU A 146 14.30 11.61 1.23
CA GLU A 146 13.82 10.92 0.03
C GLU A 146 14.55 9.61 -0.21
N GLU A 147 15.87 9.58 -0.08
CA GLU A 147 16.67 8.36 -0.23
C GLU A 147 16.28 7.28 0.79
N VAL A 148 16.16 7.66 2.05
CA VAL A 148 15.73 6.74 3.12
C VAL A 148 14.29 6.28 2.87
N TYR A 149 13.41 7.18 2.45
CA TYR A 149 12.03 6.82 2.16
C TYR A 149 11.91 5.85 0.96
N GLU A 150 12.75 5.98 -0.05
CA GLU A 150 12.81 5.02 -1.16
C GLU A 150 13.18 3.60 -0.69
N GLU A 151 14.05 3.48 0.30
CA GLU A 151 14.35 2.19 0.91
C GLU A 151 13.16 1.65 1.71
N ILE A 152 12.53 2.51 2.53
CA ILE A 152 11.31 2.16 3.29
C ILE A 152 10.21 1.68 2.33
N LYS A 153 9.95 2.43 1.28
CA LYS A 153 8.97 2.11 0.24
C LYS A 153 9.23 0.75 -0.40
N PHE A 154 10.49 0.49 -0.77
CA PHE A 154 10.88 -0.79 -1.34
C PHE A 154 10.64 -1.95 -0.37
N ILE A 155 11.03 -1.82 0.90
CA ILE A 155 10.83 -2.87 1.90
C ILE A 155 9.33 -3.05 2.19
N MET A 156 8.55 -1.96 2.33
CA MET A 156 7.09 -2.02 2.49
C MET A 156 6.44 -2.80 1.35
N ALA A 157 6.86 -2.55 0.10
CA ALA A 157 6.35 -3.28 -1.07
C ALA A 157 6.65 -4.79 -0.99
N THR A 158 7.83 -5.20 -0.50
CA THR A 158 8.14 -6.64 -0.30
C THR A 158 7.29 -7.30 0.79
N GLN A 159 6.68 -6.49 1.68
CA GLN A 159 5.74 -6.95 2.70
C GLN A 159 4.27 -6.87 2.24
N GLY A 160 4.02 -6.50 0.98
CA GLY A 160 2.69 -6.40 0.38
C GLY A 160 2.04 -5.02 0.51
N TYR A 161 2.75 -4.02 1.04
CA TYR A 161 2.21 -2.66 1.26
C TYR A 161 2.81 -1.67 0.26
N LYS A 162 2.04 -1.29 -0.75
CA LYS A 162 2.44 -0.29 -1.75
C LYS A 162 2.18 1.12 -1.21
N MET A 163 3.22 1.96 -1.14
CA MET A 163 3.15 3.31 -0.58
C MET A 163 3.00 4.40 -1.65
N GLU A 164 2.89 4.03 -2.91
CA GLU A 164 2.73 4.97 -4.02
C GLU A 164 1.31 4.96 -4.56
N ASN A 165 0.85 6.11 -5.03
CA ASN A 165 -0.33 6.15 -5.88
C ASN A 165 0.02 5.54 -7.24
N THR A 166 -0.84 4.68 -7.74
CA THR A 166 -0.65 4.01 -9.04
C THR A 166 -0.49 5.01 -10.18
N LYS A 167 -1.07 6.22 -10.05
CA LYS A 167 -0.92 7.29 -11.05
C LYS A 167 0.54 7.77 -11.23
N THR A 168 1.39 7.65 -10.21
CA THR A 168 2.79 8.13 -10.26
C THR A 168 3.73 7.13 -10.95
N THR A 169 3.34 5.86 -11.03
CA THR A 169 4.10 4.77 -11.70
C THR A 169 3.55 4.40 -13.07
N LEU A 170 2.52 5.12 -13.55
CA LEU A 170 1.92 4.89 -14.85
C LEU A 170 2.84 5.37 -15.97
N ASN A 171 3.63 4.46 -16.50
CA ASN A 171 4.09 4.56 -17.87
C ASN A 171 2.93 4.11 -18.77
N ASP A 172 2.68 4.82 -19.89
CA ASP A 172 1.68 4.44 -20.91
C ASP A 172 1.75 2.96 -21.33
N ALA A 173 2.90 2.33 -21.13
CA ALA A 173 3.15 0.92 -21.45
C ALA A 173 2.38 -0.08 -20.55
N ASN A 174 2.04 0.30 -19.31
CA ASN A 174 1.39 -0.59 -18.33
C ASN A 174 -0.08 -0.27 -18.09
N MET A 175 -0.59 0.79 -18.74
CA MET A 175 -1.98 1.19 -18.62
C MET A 175 -2.87 0.29 -19.48
N LEU A 176 -3.91 -0.23 -18.86
CA LEU A 176 -4.92 -1.08 -19.48
C LEU A 176 -6.24 -0.35 -19.48
N HIS A 177 -7.04 -0.59 -20.50
CA HIS A 177 -8.36 0.00 -20.63
C HIS A 177 -9.41 -1.01 -21.08
N THR A 178 -10.65 -0.74 -20.77
CA THR A 178 -11.82 -1.32 -21.43
C THR A 178 -12.78 -0.23 -21.86
N THR A 179 -13.41 -0.43 -23.04
CA THR A 179 -14.41 0.50 -23.60
C THR A 179 -15.71 -0.22 -23.94
N ARG A 180 -15.92 -1.39 -23.37
CA ARG A 180 -17.09 -2.21 -23.65
C ARG A 180 -18.37 -1.54 -23.16
N ASN A 181 -19.45 -1.65 -23.97
CA ASN A 181 -20.76 -1.06 -23.69
C ASN A 181 -20.77 0.47 -23.48
N GLY A 182 -19.80 1.19 -24.04
CA GLY A 182 -19.65 2.63 -23.84
C GLY A 182 -19.06 3.03 -22.50
N ILE A 183 -18.68 2.06 -21.66
CA ILE A 183 -17.98 2.28 -20.38
C ILE A 183 -16.50 2.47 -20.64
N GLN A 184 -15.93 3.53 -20.10
CA GLN A 184 -14.49 3.80 -20.16
C GLN A 184 -13.87 3.57 -18.80
N ALA A 185 -13.04 2.54 -18.67
CA ALA A 185 -12.33 2.27 -17.44
C ALA A 185 -10.85 2.02 -17.69
N LEU A 186 -10.04 2.42 -16.72
CA LEU A 186 -8.60 2.28 -16.71
C LEU A 186 -8.17 1.35 -15.59
N GLY A 187 -7.09 0.60 -15.81
CA GLY A 187 -6.53 -0.27 -14.80
C GLY A 187 -5.06 -0.57 -15.04
N VAL A 188 -4.44 -1.17 -14.04
CA VAL A 188 -3.04 -1.60 -14.08
C VAL A 188 -2.94 -3.02 -13.54
N TYR A 189 -2.13 -3.84 -14.21
CA TYR A 189 -1.79 -5.19 -13.77
C TYR A 189 -0.29 -5.27 -13.45
N ASP A 190 0.06 -5.68 -12.24
CA ASP A 190 1.45 -5.75 -11.79
C ASP A 190 2.07 -7.16 -11.86
N GLY A 191 1.34 -8.11 -12.47
CA GLY A 191 1.73 -9.53 -12.54
C GLY A 191 1.05 -10.41 -11.49
N GLU A 192 0.55 -9.83 -10.39
CA GLU A 192 -0.16 -10.54 -9.32
C GLU A 192 -1.56 -10.00 -9.08
N LYS A 193 -1.69 -8.68 -8.96
CA LYS A 193 -2.94 -7.97 -8.65
C LYS A 193 -3.31 -7.01 -9.76
N PHE A 194 -4.61 -6.79 -9.88
CA PHE A 194 -5.17 -5.80 -10.80
C PHE A 194 -5.73 -4.63 -10.00
N GLU A 195 -5.49 -3.40 -10.43
CA GLU A 195 -6.06 -2.20 -9.83
C GLU A 195 -6.89 -1.44 -10.84
N VAL A 196 -8.17 -1.22 -10.54
CA VAL A 196 -9.04 -0.31 -11.31
C VAL A 196 -8.77 1.11 -10.82
N LEU A 197 -8.47 2.02 -11.75
CA LEU A 197 -8.04 3.38 -11.42
C LEU A 197 -9.22 4.32 -11.17
N GLU A 198 -8.99 5.30 -10.29
CA GLU A 198 -9.85 6.47 -10.10
C GLU A 198 -10.18 7.12 -11.45
N GLY A 199 -11.40 7.58 -11.61
CA GLY A 199 -11.93 8.13 -12.87
C GLY A 199 -12.54 7.08 -13.81
N SER A 200 -12.45 5.80 -13.48
CA SER A 200 -13.10 4.73 -14.25
C SER A 200 -14.62 4.81 -14.16
N GLU A 201 -15.29 4.62 -15.28
CA GLU A 201 -16.75 4.46 -15.33
C GLU A 201 -17.15 3.05 -14.91
N ILE A 202 -18.28 2.92 -14.20
CA ILE A 202 -18.82 1.65 -13.72
C ILE A 202 -20.21 1.40 -14.29
N ASP A 203 -20.38 0.29 -14.98
CA ASP A 203 -21.70 -0.13 -15.51
C ASP A 203 -22.59 -0.68 -14.40
N MET A 204 -23.43 0.18 -13.82
CA MET A 204 -24.39 -0.21 -12.79
C MET A 204 -25.71 -0.76 -13.35
N SER A 205 -25.90 -0.79 -14.66
CA SER A 205 -27.09 -1.37 -15.30
C SER A 205 -27.13 -2.89 -15.22
N ARG A 206 -25.96 -3.52 -14.98
CA ARG A 206 -25.79 -4.97 -14.95
C ARG A 206 -25.30 -5.44 -13.58
N LYS A 207 -26.06 -6.38 -12.96
CA LYS A 207 -25.65 -7.04 -11.72
C LYS A 207 -24.42 -7.94 -11.98
N CYS A 208 -23.48 -7.99 -11.01
CA CYS A 208 -22.35 -8.91 -11.08
C CYS A 208 -22.79 -10.36 -10.82
N HIS A 209 -22.12 -11.31 -11.48
CA HIS A 209 -22.36 -12.74 -11.24
C HIS A 209 -21.83 -13.21 -9.85
N SER A 210 -20.84 -12.50 -9.31
CA SER A 210 -20.29 -12.73 -7.97
C SER A 210 -21.00 -11.84 -6.95
N ASP A 211 -21.62 -12.46 -5.95
CA ASP A 211 -22.26 -11.72 -4.85
C ASP A 211 -21.26 -10.88 -4.05
N ASN A 212 -20.00 -11.33 -3.93
CA ASN A 212 -18.94 -10.56 -3.28
C ASN A 212 -18.62 -9.28 -4.02
N ILE A 213 -18.44 -9.33 -5.35
CA ILE A 213 -18.17 -8.14 -6.17
C ILE A 213 -19.39 -7.21 -6.18
N GLU A 214 -20.59 -7.75 -6.24
CA GLU A 214 -21.83 -6.97 -6.17
C GLU A 214 -21.97 -6.26 -4.80
N LYS A 215 -21.63 -6.93 -3.71
CA LYS A 215 -21.58 -6.33 -2.37
C LYS A 215 -20.53 -5.24 -2.30
N GLN A 216 -19.35 -5.46 -2.89
CA GLN A 216 -18.28 -4.46 -2.95
C GLN A 216 -18.74 -3.20 -3.70
N ARG A 217 -19.43 -3.31 -4.84
CA ARG A 217 -20.01 -2.17 -5.57
C ARG A 217 -20.98 -1.37 -4.71
N ARG A 218 -21.89 -2.05 -3.99
CA ARG A 218 -22.86 -1.40 -3.10
C ARG A 218 -22.18 -0.66 -1.96
N THR A 219 -21.18 -1.29 -1.34
CA THR A 219 -20.39 -0.67 -0.28
C THR A 219 -19.63 0.55 -0.79
N ALA A 220 -19.05 0.47 -2.00
CA ALA A 220 -18.36 1.59 -2.63
C ALA A 220 -19.29 2.79 -2.90
N ILE A 221 -20.55 2.54 -3.28
CA ILE A 221 -21.56 3.62 -3.41
C ILE A 221 -21.89 4.23 -2.03
N GLN A 222 -22.10 3.40 -1.02
CA GLN A 222 -22.42 3.86 0.35
C GLN A 222 -21.29 4.71 0.94
N ASN A 223 -20.04 4.38 0.64
CA ASN A 223 -18.86 5.10 1.09
C ASN A 223 -18.56 6.38 0.26
N GLY A 224 -19.21 6.57 -0.89
CA GLY A 224 -18.87 7.64 -1.82
C GLY A 224 -17.65 7.35 -2.69
N ASP A 225 -17.16 6.11 -2.70
CA ASP A 225 -16.08 5.66 -3.59
C ASP A 225 -16.54 5.54 -5.05
N ILE A 226 -17.83 5.27 -5.25
CA ILE A 226 -18.51 5.35 -6.54
C ILE A 226 -19.59 6.43 -6.43
N VAL A 227 -19.55 7.41 -7.30
CA VAL A 227 -20.53 8.52 -7.35
C VAL A 227 -21.23 8.62 -8.71
N LEU A 228 -22.47 9.07 -8.68
CA LEU A 228 -23.19 9.40 -9.91
C LEU A 228 -22.77 10.81 -10.35
N ASN A 229 -22.23 10.91 -11.57
CA ASN A 229 -21.86 12.17 -12.21
C ASN A 229 -22.57 12.24 -13.57
N GLY A 230 -23.63 13.06 -13.64
CA GLY A 230 -24.55 13.05 -14.77
C GLY A 230 -25.31 11.73 -14.87
N ASP A 231 -25.12 10.99 -15.95
CA ASP A 231 -25.72 9.68 -16.24
C ASP A 231 -24.76 8.50 -16.00
N LYS A 232 -23.53 8.77 -15.52
CA LYS A 232 -22.46 7.80 -15.35
C LYS A 232 -22.05 7.65 -13.89
N TYR A 233 -21.79 6.43 -13.48
CA TYR A 233 -21.14 6.14 -12.20
C TYR A 233 -19.64 6.18 -12.35
N ILE A 234 -18.98 7.02 -11.57
CA ILE A 234 -17.53 7.25 -11.62
C ILE A 234 -16.88 6.77 -10.33
N LEU A 235 -15.76 6.09 -10.47
CA LEU A 235 -14.92 5.64 -9.35
C LEU A 235 -14.03 6.80 -8.87
N ASN A 236 -14.17 7.21 -7.61
CA ASN A 236 -13.42 8.32 -7.00
C ASN A 236 -12.09 7.89 -6.36
N VAL A 237 -11.87 6.58 -6.18
CA VAL A 237 -10.65 6.01 -5.59
C VAL A 237 -10.21 4.80 -6.38
N SER A 238 -8.92 4.54 -6.46
CA SER A 238 -8.43 3.31 -7.10
C SER A 238 -8.73 2.10 -6.22
N VAL A 239 -9.21 1.00 -6.82
CA VAL A 239 -9.62 -0.21 -6.09
C VAL A 239 -8.81 -1.42 -6.56
N PRO A 240 -8.12 -2.13 -5.63
CA PRO A 240 -7.36 -3.32 -5.93
C PRO A 240 -8.26 -4.57 -6.02
N PHE A 241 -7.89 -5.49 -6.93
CA PHE A 241 -8.53 -6.79 -7.14
C PHE A 241 -7.48 -7.90 -7.21
N THR A 242 -7.85 -9.08 -6.75
CA THR A 242 -6.98 -10.27 -6.80
C THR A 242 -6.83 -10.85 -8.21
N SER A 243 -7.67 -10.43 -9.14
CA SER A 243 -7.60 -10.90 -10.53
C SER A 243 -8.14 -9.88 -11.52
N PRO A 244 -7.65 -9.90 -12.79
CA PRO A 244 -8.20 -9.10 -13.88
C PRO A 244 -9.69 -9.35 -14.13
N SER A 245 -10.18 -10.57 -13.90
CA SER A 245 -11.59 -10.93 -14.11
C SER A 245 -12.49 -10.34 -13.03
N SER A 246 -12.06 -10.31 -11.76
CA SER A 246 -12.78 -9.63 -10.69
C SER A 246 -12.88 -8.13 -10.95
N ALA A 247 -11.79 -7.51 -11.41
CA ALA A 247 -11.75 -6.11 -11.81
C ALA A 247 -12.71 -5.80 -12.96
N ALA A 248 -12.69 -6.61 -14.02
CA ALA A 248 -13.58 -6.45 -15.16
C ALA A 248 -15.06 -6.65 -14.77
N MET A 249 -15.35 -7.61 -13.89
CA MET A 249 -16.69 -7.82 -13.36
C MET A 249 -17.16 -6.63 -12.51
N PHE A 250 -16.28 -6.06 -11.71
CA PHE A 250 -16.57 -4.86 -10.93
C PHE A 250 -16.92 -3.67 -11.81
N VAL A 251 -16.22 -3.49 -12.93
CA VAL A 251 -16.46 -2.39 -13.87
C VAL A 251 -17.70 -2.61 -14.76
N LEU A 252 -17.83 -3.79 -15.36
CA LEU A 252 -18.78 -4.07 -16.44
C LEU A 252 -20.02 -4.86 -16.01
N GLY A 253 -20.03 -5.37 -14.78
CA GLY A 253 -21.07 -6.31 -14.34
C GLY A 253 -21.04 -7.65 -15.08
N GLY A 254 -22.03 -8.50 -14.78
CA GLY A 254 -22.18 -9.82 -15.39
C GLY A 254 -21.05 -10.79 -15.06
N SER A 255 -20.80 -11.72 -15.98
CA SER A 255 -19.62 -12.61 -15.99
C SER A 255 -18.66 -12.12 -17.08
N THR A 256 -17.44 -11.76 -16.71
CA THR A 256 -16.49 -11.13 -17.63
C THR A 256 -15.11 -11.76 -17.51
N ASN A 257 -14.50 -12.15 -18.63
CA ASN A 257 -13.14 -12.63 -18.69
C ASN A 257 -12.16 -11.45 -18.79
N GLY A 258 -11.60 -11.01 -17.66
CA GLY A 258 -10.71 -9.86 -17.61
C GLY A 258 -9.41 -10.02 -18.41
N TRP A 259 -8.95 -11.25 -18.66
CA TRP A 259 -7.76 -11.48 -19.47
C TRP A 259 -7.94 -11.09 -20.94
N VAL A 260 -9.15 -11.15 -21.43
CA VAL A 260 -9.50 -10.76 -22.81
C VAL A 260 -10.06 -9.33 -22.86
N GLU A 261 -10.65 -8.87 -21.76
CA GLU A 261 -11.34 -7.58 -21.68
C GLU A 261 -10.36 -6.40 -21.60
N TRP A 262 -9.36 -6.52 -20.71
CA TRP A 262 -8.38 -5.46 -20.51
C TRP A 262 -7.35 -5.46 -21.63
N LYS A 263 -7.14 -4.28 -22.25
CA LYS A 263 -6.23 -4.09 -23.38
C LYS A 263 -5.27 -2.94 -23.11
N ASN A 264 -4.06 -3.04 -23.64
CA ASN A 264 -3.12 -1.93 -23.66
C ASN A 264 -3.47 -0.92 -24.78
N LYS A 265 -2.73 0.16 -24.89
CA LYS A 265 -2.91 1.21 -25.92
C LYS A 265 -2.84 0.68 -27.36
N ASP A 266 -2.14 -0.43 -27.60
CA ASP A 266 -1.99 -1.05 -28.92
C ASP A 266 -3.11 -2.05 -29.21
N GLY A 267 -4.10 -2.18 -28.30
CA GLY A 267 -5.23 -3.10 -28.42
C GLY A 267 -4.94 -4.54 -28.06
N LYS A 268 -3.72 -4.85 -27.58
CA LYS A 268 -3.35 -6.20 -27.09
C LYS A 268 -4.00 -6.47 -25.75
N THR A 269 -4.61 -7.65 -25.64
CA THR A 269 -5.23 -8.13 -24.41
C THR A 269 -4.18 -8.53 -23.36
N LEU A 270 -4.56 -8.58 -22.09
CA LEU A 270 -3.70 -9.15 -21.04
C LEU A 270 -3.26 -10.58 -21.36
N ASP A 271 -4.15 -11.39 -21.94
CA ASP A 271 -3.84 -12.77 -22.32
C ASP A 271 -2.70 -12.84 -23.36
N GLU A 272 -2.73 -11.92 -24.35
CA GLU A 272 -1.68 -11.83 -25.37
C GLU A 272 -0.35 -11.28 -24.82
N MET A 273 -0.39 -10.46 -23.77
CA MET A 273 0.83 -9.87 -23.21
C MET A 273 1.53 -10.77 -22.18
N TYR A 274 0.78 -11.59 -21.45
CA TYR A 274 1.30 -12.32 -20.30
C TYR A 274 1.17 -13.85 -20.38
N ARG A 275 0.36 -14.41 -21.31
CA ARG A 275 0.09 -15.85 -21.40
C ARG A 275 0.41 -16.46 -22.75
N LYS A 276 0.61 -15.67 -23.79
CA LYS A 276 1.05 -16.06 -25.13
C LYS A 276 2.41 -15.46 -25.45
#